data_674ec79e77c0acbe4c5b9635ebc361e4
#
_entry.id   674ec79e77c0acbe4c5b9635ebc361e4
#
_cell.length_a   1.000
_cell.length_b   1.000
_cell.length_c   1.000
_cell.angle_alpha   90.00
_cell.angle_beta   90.00
_cell.angle_gamma   90.00
#
_symmetry.space_group_name_H-M   'P 1'
#
loop_
_entity.id
_entity.type
_entity.pdbx_description
1 polymer ?
#
loop_
_entity_poly.entity_id
_entity_poly.type
_entity_poly.pdbx_seq_one_letter_code
_entity_poly.pdbx_strand_id
1 'polypeptide(L)'
;MPASSNGRRPWDGKSPLEQEKITYYGGFTQSEVKPTPDSPLLKLGIEKAPPIVTSAVLLDAKKFVGGGQPMKAGQLVTAKDIQAMLKAQDLARRGILPGDVLYVYTGWSDNWQDPDTDKVYYSRAPGLSYDAARYLAERRIVAIGLDTPFIDAVPEGMLAGKSGPAEGTPPNLPFAIHHHMLTQAGIHHIENAKLDELARDRIWTSCTMVLPPREKGAAGGVIRPVAIGSPATPAGRK
;
A
#
# COMPACT_ATOMS: atom_id res chain seq x y z
N MET A 1 6.20 4.19 13.83
CA MET A 1 4.88 3.73 13.34
C MET A 1 5.07 2.40 12.69
N PRO A 2 4.30 1.36 13.02
CA PRO A 2 4.42 0.07 12.35
C PRO A 2 3.92 0.19 10.92
N ALA A 3 4.77 -0.11 9.96
CA ALA A 3 4.30 -0.58 8.69
C ALA A 3 3.69 -1.95 8.96
N SER A 4 2.38 -2.06 8.90
CA SER A 4 1.72 -3.34 9.04
C SER A 4 1.65 -3.98 7.67
N SER A 5 2.55 -4.88 7.39
CA SER A 5 2.27 -5.88 6.37
C SER A 5 1.37 -6.91 7.02
N ASN A 6 0.08 -6.73 6.91
CA ASN A 6 -0.86 -7.64 7.52
C ASN A 6 -0.97 -8.92 6.71
N GLY A 7 -0.30 -9.96 7.14
CA GLY A 7 -0.74 -11.31 6.89
C GLY A 7 -1.99 -11.68 7.71
N ARG A 8 -2.56 -10.72 8.47
CA ARG A 8 -3.91 -10.89 8.99
C ARG A 8 -4.85 -10.54 7.85
N ARG A 9 -5.54 -11.55 7.35
CA ARG A 9 -6.76 -11.27 6.64
C ARG A 9 -7.64 -10.42 7.52
N PRO A 10 -8.16 -9.28 7.02
CA PRO A 10 -9.40 -8.78 7.57
C PRO A 10 -10.36 -9.97 7.56
N TRP A 11 -11.05 -10.18 8.66
CA TRP A 11 -12.08 -11.22 8.72
C TRP A 11 -13.11 -10.92 7.62
N ASP A 12 -13.12 -11.74 6.55
CA ASP A 12 -13.95 -11.54 5.36
C ASP A 12 -15.34 -12.16 5.50
N GLY A 13 -15.70 -12.61 6.69
CA GLY A 13 -16.96 -13.24 6.97
C GLY A 13 -17.16 -14.63 6.36
N LYS A 14 -16.15 -15.18 5.70
CA LYS A 14 -16.23 -16.50 5.08
C LYS A 14 -16.16 -17.61 6.11
N SER A 15 -16.88 -18.69 5.85
CA SER A 15 -16.79 -19.92 6.65
C SER A 15 -15.37 -20.52 6.57
N PRO A 16 -14.94 -21.33 7.56
CA PRO A 16 -13.69 -22.07 7.51
C PRO A 16 -13.48 -22.86 6.21
N LEU A 17 -14.55 -23.46 5.67
CA LEU A 17 -14.53 -24.21 4.41
C LEU A 17 -14.27 -23.34 3.17
N GLU A 18 -14.74 -22.09 3.18
CA GLU A 18 -14.44 -21.13 2.11
C GLU A 18 -13.03 -20.57 2.24
N GLN A 19 -12.50 -20.51 3.46
CA GLN A 19 -11.14 -20.10 3.74
C GLN A 19 -10.09 -21.10 3.24
N GLU A 20 -10.40 -22.37 3.25
CA GLU A 20 -9.50 -23.41 2.68
C GLU A 20 -9.31 -23.31 1.17
N LYS A 21 -10.22 -22.62 0.46
CA LYS A 21 -10.12 -22.40 -0.97
C LYS A 21 -9.19 -21.24 -1.34
N ILE A 22 -8.66 -20.49 -0.36
CA ILE A 22 -7.77 -19.37 -0.65
C ILE A 22 -6.36 -19.91 -0.88
N THR A 23 -5.85 -19.58 -2.06
CA THR A 23 -4.46 -19.82 -2.41
C THR A 23 -3.65 -18.55 -2.16
N TYR A 24 -2.65 -18.67 -1.29
CA TYR A 24 -1.69 -17.61 -1.02
C TYR A 24 -0.61 -17.55 -2.08
N TYR A 25 0.14 -16.45 -2.09
CA TYR A 25 1.36 -16.32 -2.88
C TYR A 25 2.26 -17.56 -2.70
N GLY A 26 2.80 -18.06 -3.82
CA GLY A 26 3.59 -19.30 -3.80
C GLY A 26 2.79 -20.60 -3.76
N GLY A 27 1.44 -20.53 -3.86
CA GLY A 27 0.57 -21.69 -3.97
C GLY A 27 0.18 -22.32 -2.63
N PHE A 28 0.49 -21.68 -1.51
CA PHE A 28 0.18 -22.19 -0.18
C PHE A 28 -1.31 -22.06 0.18
N THR A 29 -1.83 -23.04 0.92
CA THR A 29 -3.18 -23.02 1.49
C THR A 29 -3.24 -22.29 2.83
N GLN A 30 -4.45 -21.98 3.30
CA GLN A 30 -4.65 -21.36 4.62
C GLN A 30 -4.05 -22.20 5.75
N SER A 31 -4.26 -23.52 5.72
CA SER A 31 -3.76 -24.44 6.74
C SER A 31 -2.23 -24.54 6.77
N GLU A 32 -1.57 -24.37 5.63
CA GLU A 32 -0.10 -24.33 5.56
C GLU A 32 0.47 -22.99 6.06
N VAL A 33 -0.22 -21.89 5.80
CA VAL A 33 0.24 -20.54 6.18
C VAL A 33 -0.08 -20.26 7.64
N LYS A 34 -1.33 -20.45 8.06
CA LYS A 34 -1.82 -20.12 9.39
C LYS A 34 -2.98 -21.06 9.76
N PRO A 35 -2.67 -22.23 10.34
CA PRO A 35 -3.68 -23.27 10.59
C PRO A 35 -4.76 -22.87 11.58
N THR A 36 -4.46 -22.00 12.55
CA THR A 36 -5.43 -21.48 13.50
C THR A 36 -5.33 -19.96 13.64
N PRO A 37 -6.37 -19.26 14.14
CA PRO A 37 -6.30 -17.83 14.38
C PRO A 37 -5.14 -17.40 15.29
N ASP A 38 -4.77 -18.24 16.25
CA ASP A 38 -3.74 -17.93 17.25
C ASP A 38 -2.35 -18.47 16.88
N SER A 39 -2.23 -19.26 15.81
CA SER A 39 -0.92 -19.76 15.39
C SER A 39 -0.07 -18.62 14.79
N PRO A 40 1.27 -18.67 14.92
CA PRO A 40 2.15 -17.85 14.11
C PRO A 40 2.02 -18.23 12.64
N LEU A 41 2.54 -17.39 11.75
CA LEU A 41 2.68 -17.77 10.35
C LEU A 41 3.75 -18.86 10.22
N LEU A 42 3.37 -20.00 9.67
CA LEU A 42 4.27 -21.12 9.40
C LEU A 42 4.96 -20.96 8.04
N LYS A 43 4.31 -20.25 7.12
CA LYS A 43 4.80 -19.86 5.81
C LYS A 43 4.55 -18.35 5.62
N LEU A 44 5.31 -17.71 4.74
CA LEU A 44 5.15 -16.30 4.38
C LEU A 44 5.29 -15.33 5.58
N GLY A 45 5.93 -15.73 6.67
CA GLY A 45 6.26 -14.83 7.76
C GLY A 45 7.27 -13.77 7.31
N ILE A 46 7.20 -12.59 7.94
CA ILE A 46 8.02 -11.44 7.53
C ILE A 46 9.53 -11.71 7.60
N GLU A 47 9.96 -12.63 8.45
CA GLU A 47 11.36 -13.05 8.56
C GLU A 47 11.89 -13.74 7.29
N LYS A 48 11.00 -14.16 6.39
CA LYS A 48 11.33 -14.77 5.09
C LYS A 48 11.47 -13.74 3.98
N ALA A 49 10.93 -12.54 4.18
CA ALA A 49 11.07 -11.47 3.20
C ALA A 49 12.53 -11.01 3.12
N PRO A 50 13.16 -11.00 1.94
CA PRO A 50 14.53 -10.52 1.79
C PRO A 50 14.59 -8.99 1.95
N PRO A 51 15.77 -8.41 2.23
CA PRO A 51 15.99 -6.99 2.07
C PRO A 51 15.59 -6.54 0.66
N ILE A 52 14.82 -5.46 0.57
CA ILE A 52 14.44 -4.86 -0.70
C ILE A 52 15.34 -3.64 -0.91
N VAL A 53 16.22 -3.70 -1.89
CA VAL A 53 17.07 -2.58 -2.32
C VAL A 53 16.86 -2.45 -3.83
N THR A 54 16.11 -1.44 -4.23
CA THR A 54 15.66 -1.30 -5.62
C THR A 54 15.32 0.15 -5.96
N SER A 55 14.95 0.38 -7.21
CA SER A 55 14.39 1.66 -7.64
C SER A 55 12.96 1.86 -7.12
N ALA A 56 12.62 3.11 -6.84
CA ALA A 56 11.27 3.49 -6.48
C ALA A 56 10.75 4.64 -7.36
N VAL A 57 9.44 4.68 -7.52
CA VAL A 57 8.69 5.79 -8.12
C VAL A 57 7.79 6.40 -7.06
N LEU A 58 7.79 7.74 -6.95
CA LEU A 58 6.84 8.48 -6.15
C LEU A 58 5.80 9.14 -7.07
N LEU A 59 4.53 8.92 -6.79
CA LEU A 59 3.39 9.59 -7.43
C LEU A 59 2.73 10.56 -6.46
N ASP A 60 2.57 11.82 -6.88
CA ASP A 60 1.98 12.89 -6.06
C ASP A 60 0.46 12.96 -6.26
N ALA A 61 -0.26 12.05 -5.61
CA ALA A 61 -1.72 11.99 -5.67
C ALA A 61 -2.37 13.19 -4.94
N LYS A 62 -1.74 13.77 -3.92
CA LYS A 62 -2.21 15.03 -3.29
C LYS A 62 -2.37 16.13 -4.34
N LYS A 63 -1.37 16.28 -5.21
CA LYS A 63 -1.39 17.31 -6.26
C LYS A 63 -2.36 16.98 -7.38
N PHE A 64 -2.33 15.76 -7.91
CA PHE A 64 -3.00 15.43 -9.16
C PHE A 64 -4.42 14.86 -8.98
N VAL A 65 -4.71 14.19 -7.86
CA VAL A 65 -6.03 13.63 -7.54
C VAL A 65 -6.74 14.50 -6.50
N GLY A 66 -6.01 14.97 -5.49
CA GLY A 66 -6.52 15.86 -4.44
C GLY A 66 -6.63 17.34 -4.87
N GLY A 67 -6.17 17.71 -6.07
CA GLY A 67 -6.19 19.10 -6.53
C GLY A 67 -5.30 20.03 -5.72
N GLY A 68 -4.19 19.52 -5.17
CA GLY A 68 -3.25 20.25 -4.31
C GLY A 68 -3.62 20.24 -2.82
N GLN A 69 -4.75 19.63 -2.47
CA GLN A 69 -5.18 19.41 -1.08
C GLN A 69 -5.02 17.93 -0.70
N PRO A 70 -4.91 17.59 0.59
CA PRO A 70 -4.97 16.20 1.03
C PRO A 70 -6.20 15.50 0.45
N MET A 71 -6.02 14.28 -0.02
CA MET A 71 -7.13 13.47 -0.51
C MET A 71 -8.13 13.20 0.61
N LYS A 72 -9.40 12.98 0.25
CA LYS A 72 -10.48 12.74 1.21
C LYS A 72 -10.57 11.24 1.58
N ALA A 73 -11.13 10.95 2.75
CA ALA A 73 -11.45 9.60 3.16
C ALA A 73 -12.29 8.87 2.09
N GLY A 74 -11.92 7.65 1.76
CA GLY A 74 -12.59 6.86 0.71
C GLY A 74 -12.28 7.29 -0.73
N GLN A 75 -11.54 8.39 -0.95
CA GLN A 75 -11.15 8.81 -2.29
C GLN A 75 -10.13 7.83 -2.87
N LEU A 76 -10.31 7.50 -4.15
CA LEU A 76 -9.55 6.48 -4.84
C LEU A 76 -8.44 7.08 -5.72
N VAL A 77 -7.29 6.38 -5.74
CA VAL A 77 -6.27 6.50 -6.80
C VAL A 77 -6.47 5.34 -7.77
N THR A 78 -6.92 5.64 -8.98
CA THR A 78 -7.23 4.64 -9.99
C THR A 78 -6.02 4.31 -10.88
N ALA A 79 -6.09 3.24 -11.65
CA ALA A 79 -5.07 2.91 -12.66
C ALA A 79 -4.90 4.04 -13.68
N LYS A 80 -5.98 4.74 -14.02
CA LYS A 80 -5.96 5.91 -14.90
C LYS A 80 -5.22 7.08 -14.27
N ASP A 81 -5.43 7.31 -12.96
CA ASP A 81 -4.72 8.37 -12.23
C ASP A 81 -3.23 8.08 -12.16
N ILE A 82 -2.83 6.83 -11.91
CA ILE A 82 -1.42 6.40 -11.93
C ILE A 82 -0.78 6.73 -13.28
N GLN A 83 -1.42 6.39 -14.38
CA GLN A 83 -0.91 6.67 -15.72
C GLN A 83 -0.84 8.18 -16.00
N ALA A 84 -1.84 8.95 -15.56
CA ALA A 84 -1.85 10.40 -15.69
C ALA A 84 -0.73 11.06 -14.88
N MET A 85 -0.49 10.61 -13.64
CA MET A 85 0.60 11.09 -12.79
C MET A 85 1.96 10.78 -13.38
N LEU A 86 2.19 9.56 -13.89
CA LEU A 86 3.43 9.22 -14.60
C LEU A 86 3.70 10.18 -15.75
N LYS A 87 2.69 10.52 -16.53
CA LYS A 87 2.82 11.49 -17.63
C LYS A 87 3.10 12.90 -17.10
N ALA A 88 2.36 13.35 -16.11
CA ALA A 88 2.46 14.70 -15.57
C ALA A 88 3.77 14.97 -14.81
N GLN A 89 4.39 13.92 -14.27
CA GLN A 89 5.69 13.96 -13.58
C GLN A 89 6.88 13.67 -14.51
N ASP A 90 6.66 13.62 -15.83
CA ASP A 90 7.67 13.29 -16.86
C ASP A 90 8.30 11.89 -16.68
N LEU A 91 7.53 10.97 -16.15
CA LEU A 91 7.93 9.58 -15.93
C LEU A 91 7.37 8.60 -16.97
N ALA A 92 6.63 9.09 -17.97
CA ALA A 92 5.95 8.24 -18.96
C ALA A 92 6.92 7.31 -19.71
N ARG A 93 8.13 7.80 -20.03
CA ARG A 93 9.16 7.00 -20.69
C ARG A 93 9.76 5.93 -19.78
N ARG A 94 10.00 6.26 -18.53
CA ARG A 94 10.53 5.32 -17.54
C ARG A 94 9.45 4.31 -17.13
N GLY A 95 8.26 4.79 -16.84
CA GLY A 95 7.15 4.00 -16.35
C GLY A 95 7.40 3.37 -14.98
N ILE A 96 6.66 2.30 -14.72
CA ILE A 96 6.83 1.42 -13.56
C ILE A 96 7.44 0.12 -14.05
N LEU A 97 8.60 -0.24 -13.52
CA LEU A 97 9.36 -1.43 -13.90
C LEU A 97 9.12 -2.59 -12.94
N PRO A 98 9.25 -3.84 -13.40
CA PRO A 98 9.24 -4.98 -12.50
C PRO A 98 10.30 -4.85 -11.39
N GLY A 99 9.87 -5.11 -10.15
CA GLY A 99 10.74 -4.97 -8.99
C GLY A 99 10.82 -3.56 -8.38
N ASP A 100 10.16 -2.56 -8.98
CA ASP A 100 10.06 -1.23 -8.37
C ASP A 100 9.27 -1.27 -7.05
N VAL A 101 9.58 -0.34 -6.16
CA VAL A 101 8.66 0.11 -5.12
C VAL A 101 7.87 1.30 -5.66
N LEU A 102 6.56 1.28 -5.54
CA LEU A 102 5.72 2.44 -5.84
C LEU A 102 5.34 3.14 -4.54
N TYR A 103 5.62 4.43 -4.44
CA TYR A 103 5.11 5.30 -3.39
C TYR A 103 4.01 6.20 -3.93
N VAL A 104 2.93 6.37 -3.17
CA VAL A 104 1.82 7.27 -3.51
C VAL A 104 1.61 8.23 -2.35
N TYR A 105 1.89 9.50 -2.58
CA TYR A 105 1.68 10.57 -1.60
C TYR A 105 0.28 11.14 -1.73
N THR A 106 -0.55 10.92 -0.74
CA THR A 106 -1.96 11.36 -0.71
C THR A 106 -2.16 12.65 0.07
N GLY A 107 -1.20 13.04 0.90
CA GLY A 107 -1.31 14.12 1.87
C GLY A 107 -2.11 13.73 3.11
N TRP A 108 -2.57 12.48 3.24
CA TRP A 108 -3.33 12.02 4.40
C TRP A 108 -2.52 12.12 5.69
N SER A 109 -1.20 11.97 5.61
CA SER A 109 -0.27 12.15 6.73
C SER A 109 -0.38 13.51 7.44
N ASP A 110 -0.94 14.53 6.78
CA ASP A 110 -1.21 15.83 7.40
C ASP A 110 -2.25 15.73 8.56
N ASN A 111 -3.04 14.64 8.61
CA ASN A 111 -3.98 14.35 9.70
C ASN A 111 -3.35 13.57 10.88
N TRP A 112 -2.08 13.20 10.76
CA TRP A 112 -1.45 12.42 11.82
C TRP A 112 -1.16 13.28 13.05
N GLN A 113 -1.55 12.78 14.22
CA GLN A 113 -1.34 13.41 15.51
C GLN A 113 -0.86 12.35 16.52
N ASP A 114 -0.08 12.78 17.50
CA ASP A 114 0.35 11.95 18.61
C ASP A 114 0.13 12.71 19.95
N PRO A 115 -0.85 12.29 20.78
CA PRO A 115 -1.80 11.20 20.53
C PRO A 115 -2.85 11.53 19.45
N ASP A 116 -3.39 10.50 18.77
CA ASP A 116 -4.47 10.63 17.78
C ASP A 116 -5.82 10.84 18.50
N THR A 117 -5.99 12.03 19.10
CA THR A 117 -7.15 12.40 19.92
C THR A 117 -8.44 12.47 19.10
N ASP A 118 -8.34 12.94 17.88
CA ASP A 118 -9.50 13.12 16.99
C ASP A 118 -9.89 11.83 16.28
N LYS A 119 -9.07 10.78 16.39
CA LYS A 119 -9.25 9.48 15.76
C LYS A 119 -9.54 9.56 14.26
N VAL A 120 -8.97 10.57 13.59
CA VAL A 120 -9.16 10.80 12.16
C VAL A 120 -8.26 9.87 11.36
N TYR A 121 -6.96 9.88 11.69
CA TYR A 121 -5.92 9.25 10.87
C TYR A 121 -6.15 7.75 10.69
N TYR A 122 -6.41 7.01 11.79
CA TYR A 122 -6.56 5.55 11.78
C TYR A 122 -7.98 5.04 11.55
N SER A 123 -8.99 5.91 11.42
CA SER A 123 -10.39 5.47 11.29
C SER A 123 -10.89 5.47 9.85
N ARG A 124 -10.19 6.15 8.96
CA ARG A 124 -10.56 6.35 7.56
C ARG A 124 -9.35 6.79 6.75
N ALA A 125 -9.33 6.64 5.45
CA ALA A 125 -8.23 7.10 4.58
C ALA A 125 -8.61 7.07 3.10
N PRO A 126 -7.94 7.84 2.23
CA PRO A 126 -7.88 7.54 0.80
C PRO A 126 -7.01 6.30 0.57
N GLY A 127 -7.08 5.73 -0.62
CA GLY A 127 -6.25 4.58 -0.97
C GLY A 127 -6.35 4.25 -2.46
N LEU A 128 -5.86 3.06 -2.81
CA LEU A 128 -5.94 2.58 -4.20
C LEU A 128 -7.37 2.08 -4.50
N SER A 129 -7.72 2.12 -5.78
CA SER A 129 -8.85 1.36 -6.32
C SER A 129 -8.42 -0.07 -6.65
N TYR A 130 -9.39 -0.97 -6.78
CA TYR A 130 -9.10 -2.37 -7.13
C TYR A 130 -8.48 -2.53 -8.52
N ASP A 131 -8.88 -1.71 -9.49
CA ASP A 131 -8.25 -1.68 -10.82
C ASP A 131 -6.78 -1.21 -10.76
N ALA A 132 -6.46 -0.26 -9.89
CA ALA A 132 -5.08 0.16 -9.66
C ALA A 132 -4.22 -0.97 -9.08
N ALA A 133 -4.75 -1.72 -8.11
CA ALA A 133 -4.04 -2.86 -7.54
C ALA A 133 -3.73 -3.93 -8.60
N ARG A 134 -4.70 -4.26 -9.44
CA ARG A 134 -4.51 -5.20 -10.56
C ARG A 134 -3.46 -4.69 -11.55
N TYR A 135 -3.60 -3.43 -11.97
CA TYR A 135 -2.66 -2.77 -12.86
C TYR A 135 -1.21 -2.83 -12.34
N LEU A 136 -1.00 -2.64 -11.03
CA LEU A 136 0.31 -2.68 -10.40
C LEU A 136 0.84 -4.11 -10.25
N ALA A 137 -0.02 -5.07 -9.94
CA ALA A 137 0.35 -6.48 -9.86
C ALA A 137 0.83 -7.02 -11.23
N GLU A 138 0.17 -6.64 -12.32
CA GLU A 138 0.59 -6.96 -13.68
C GLU A 138 1.98 -6.41 -14.03
N ARG A 139 2.39 -5.29 -13.39
CA ARG A 139 3.73 -4.69 -13.54
C ARG A 139 4.76 -5.30 -12.64
N ARG A 140 4.37 -6.23 -11.78
CA ARG A 140 5.26 -6.98 -10.89
C ARG A 140 6.10 -6.06 -10.01
N ILE A 141 5.48 -5.02 -9.43
CA ILE A 141 6.14 -4.23 -8.39
C ILE A 141 6.41 -5.13 -7.17
N VAL A 142 7.44 -4.79 -6.37
CA VAL A 142 7.78 -5.59 -5.19
C VAL A 142 7.10 -5.08 -3.93
N ALA A 143 6.81 -3.78 -3.87
CA ALA A 143 6.09 -3.18 -2.76
C ALA A 143 5.33 -1.92 -3.19
N ILE A 144 4.29 -1.60 -2.44
CA ILE A 144 3.51 -0.37 -2.51
C ILE A 144 3.58 0.36 -1.18
N GLY A 145 3.83 1.66 -1.19
CA GLY A 145 3.86 2.49 0.01
C GLY A 145 2.94 3.70 -0.09
N LEU A 146 2.13 3.92 0.95
CA LEU A 146 1.28 5.10 1.10
C LEU A 146 1.54 5.80 2.43
N ASP A 147 1.24 7.09 2.47
CA ASP A 147 1.25 7.92 3.68
C ASP A 147 -0.06 7.80 4.49
N THR A 148 -0.78 6.71 4.28
CA THR A 148 -2.05 6.34 4.92
C THR A 148 -1.87 5.11 5.82
N PRO A 149 -2.76 4.88 6.80
CA PRO A 149 -2.72 3.67 7.63
C PRO A 149 -3.21 2.41 6.90
N PHE A 150 -3.71 2.54 5.67
CA PHE A 150 -4.23 1.47 4.83
C PHE A 150 -3.83 1.71 3.37
N ILE A 151 -3.58 0.65 2.61
CA ILE A 151 -3.45 0.74 1.15
C ILE A 151 -4.83 0.78 0.49
N ASP A 152 -5.81 0.08 1.06
CA ASP A 152 -7.21 0.19 0.67
C ASP A 152 -7.78 1.55 1.06
N ALA A 153 -8.66 2.09 0.22
CA ALA A 153 -9.43 3.27 0.61
C ALA A 153 -10.49 2.89 1.65
N VAL A 154 -10.51 3.61 2.74
CA VAL A 154 -11.43 3.40 3.86
C VAL A 154 -12.34 4.60 4.00
N PRO A 155 -13.61 4.53 3.52
CA PRO A 155 -14.63 5.55 3.73
C PRO A 155 -14.92 5.78 5.21
N GLU A 156 -15.42 6.96 5.53
CA GLU A 156 -15.86 7.26 6.89
C GLU A 156 -16.96 6.30 7.34
N GLY A 157 -16.82 5.77 8.56
CA GLY A 157 -17.77 4.83 9.15
C GLY A 157 -17.59 3.37 8.73
N MET A 158 -16.78 3.07 7.72
CA MET A 158 -16.57 1.70 7.23
C MET A 158 -16.07 0.75 8.34
N LEU A 159 -15.04 1.16 9.09
CA LEU A 159 -14.49 0.34 10.18
C LEU A 159 -15.45 0.16 11.35
N ALA A 160 -16.45 1.03 11.46
CA ALA A 160 -17.52 0.93 12.46
C ALA A 160 -18.77 0.22 11.92
N GLY A 161 -18.73 -0.33 10.70
CA GLY A 161 -19.88 -0.98 10.07
C GLY A 161 -21.02 -0.04 9.68
N LYS A 162 -20.77 1.28 9.61
CA LYS A 162 -21.79 2.30 9.31
C LYS A 162 -21.85 2.66 7.82
N SER A 163 -20.84 2.30 7.06
CA SER A 163 -20.80 2.46 5.61
C SER A 163 -20.15 1.24 4.95
N GLY A 164 -20.39 1.09 3.64
CA GLY A 164 -19.74 0.05 2.85
C GLY A 164 -18.30 0.39 2.47
N PRO A 165 -17.59 -0.56 1.83
CA PRO A 165 -16.27 -0.32 1.28
C PRO A 165 -16.32 0.71 0.13
N ALA A 166 -15.14 1.18 -0.28
CA ALA A 166 -15.01 2.12 -1.38
C ALA A 166 -15.57 1.56 -2.70
N GLU A 167 -15.96 2.47 -3.61
CA GLU A 167 -16.53 2.11 -4.90
C GLU A 167 -15.62 1.15 -5.70
N GLY A 168 -16.22 0.18 -6.42
CA GLY A 168 -15.49 -0.80 -7.22
C GLY A 168 -14.80 -1.90 -6.41
N THR A 169 -14.98 -1.92 -5.09
CA THR A 169 -14.49 -3.02 -4.25
C THR A 169 -15.29 -4.30 -4.54
N PRO A 170 -14.63 -5.44 -4.81
CA PRO A 170 -15.31 -6.71 -5.02
C PRO A 170 -16.22 -7.08 -3.84
N PRO A 171 -17.39 -7.70 -4.11
CA PRO A 171 -18.31 -8.15 -3.06
C PRO A 171 -17.62 -9.05 -2.04
N ASN A 172 -17.94 -8.88 -0.75
CA ASN A 172 -17.42 -9.65 0.38
C ASN A 172 -15.89 -9.57 0.59
N LEU A 173 -15.21 -8.59 -0.04
CA LEU A 173 -13.78 -8.34 0.13
C LEU A 173 -13.52 -6.87 0.49
N PRO A 174 -13.91 -6.40 1.69
CA PRO A 174 -13.82 -4.98 2.06
C PRO A 174 -12.38 -4.43 2.01
N PHE A 175 -11.36 -5.28 2.13
CA PHE A 175 -9.95 -4.97 1.96
C PHE A 175 -9.38 -5.75 0.76
N ALA A 176 -9.97 -5.51 -0.40
CA ALA A 176 -9.66 -6.23 -1.63
C ALA A 176 -8.23 -6.01 -2.11
N ILE A 177 -7.63 -4.85 -1.82
CA ILE A 177 -6.26 -4.53 -2.21
C ILE A 177 -5.29 -5.39 -1.41
N HIS A 178 -5.47 -5.47 -0.08
CA HIS A 178 -4.68 -6.35 0.78
C HIS A 178 -4.77 -7.80 0.30
N HIS A 179 -5.99 -8.27 -0.01
CA HIS A 179 -6.17 -9.63 -0.48
C HIS A 179 -5.46 -9.86 -1.82
N HIS A 180 -5.65 -8.97 -2.80
CA HIS A 180 -5.08 -9.16 -4.13
C HIS A 180 -3.56 -9.00 -4.15
N MET A 181 -3.04 -7.89 -3.60
CA MET A 181 -1.62 -7.59 -3.69
C MET A 181 -0.80 -8.41 -2.71
N LEU A 182 -1.17 -8.44 -1.43
CA LEU A 182 -0.38 -9.10 -0.40
C LEU A 182 -0.61 -10.62 -0.42
N THR A 183 -1.88 -11.08 -0.40
CA THR A 183 -2.19 -12.51 -0.31
C THR A 183 -1.93 -13.25 -1.60
N GLN A 184 -2.35 -12.71 -2.75
CA GLN A 184 -2.26 -13.42 -4.03
C GLN A 184 -1.00 -13.10 -4.81
N ALA A 185 -0.63 -11.81 -4.94
CA ALA A 185 0.49 -11.37 -5.76
C ALA A 185 1.83 -11.30 -5.04
N GLY A 186 1.86 -11.38 -3.69
CA GLY A 186 3.10 -11.31 -2.90
C GLY A 186 3.76 -9.93 -2.91
N ILE A 187 2.98 -8.87 -3.14
CA ILE A 187 3.45 -7.49 -3.13
C ILE A 187 3.36 -6.94 -1.70
N HIS A 188 4.50 -6.49 -1.17
CA HIS A 188 4.56 -5.97 0.19
C HIS A 188 3.86 -4.62 0.33
N HIS A 189 3.25 -4.37 1.49
CA HIS A 189 2.62 -3.11 1.84
C HIS A 189 3.49 -2.33 2.83
N ILE A 190 3.64 -1.02 2.58
CA ILE A 190 4.32 -0.06 3.45
C ILE A 190 3.30 1.02 3.79
N GLU A 191 2.72 0.94 4.96
CA GLU A 191 1.72 1.88 5.44
C GLU A 191 2.35 2.90 6.36
N ASN A 192 1.73 4.07 6.51
CA ASN A 192 2.24 5.18 7.31
C ASN A 192 3.62 5.68 6.84
N ALA A 193 3.89 5.64 5.54
CA ALA A 193 5.15 6.12 4.99
C ALA A 193 5.21 7.65 5.02
N LYS A 194 6.33 8.22 5.50
CA LYS A 194 6.56 9.67 5.45
C LYS A 194 7.07 10.05 4.06
N LEU A 195 6.18 10.57 3.22
CA LEU A 195 6.45 10.85 1.80
C LEU A 195 6.46 12.34 1.45
N ASP A 196 6.07 13.20 2.38
CA ASP A 196 5.92 14.65 2.20
C ASP A 196 7.22 15.33 1.76
N GLU A 197 8.37 14.91 2.31
CA GLU A 197 9.67 15.48 1.95
C GLU A 197 10.06 15.12 0.52
N LEU A 198 9.90 13.86 0.12
CA LEU A 198 10.16 13.43 -1.25
C LEU A 198 9.28 14.18 -2.26
N ALA A 199 7.98 14.35 -1.94
CA ALA A 199 7.04 15.07 -2.79
C ALA A 199 7.37 16.57 -2.88
N ARG A 200 7.68 17.23 -1.75
CA ARG A 200 8.09 18.63 -1.70
C ARG A 200 9.33 18.88 -2.53
N ASP A 201 10.32 18.01 -2.41
CA ASP A 201 11.59 18.12 -3.09
C ASP A 201 11.53 17.56 -4.53
N ARG A 202 10.35 17.07 -4.96
CA ARG A 202 10.09 16.52 -6.29
C ARG A 202 11.04 15.37 -6.67
N ILE A 203 11.33 14.51 -5.69
CA ILE A 203 12.14 13.31 -5.91
C ILE A 203 11.21 12.20 -6.41
N TRP A 204 10.96 12.21 -7.72
CA TRP A 204 10.01 11.28 -8.35
C TRP A 204 10.59 9.87 -8.55
N THR A 205 11.92 9.75 -8.54
CA THR A 205 12.61 8.46 -8.60
C THR A 205 13.73 8.42 -7.58
N SER A 206 13.91 7.27 -6.93
CA SER A 206 14.93 7.09 -5.91
C SER A 206 15.45 5.65 -5.90
N CYS A 207 16.59 5.44 -5.28
CA CYS A 207 16.98 4.14 -4.74
C CYS A 207 16.31 4.00 -3.37
N THR A 208 15.52 2.96 -3.19
CA THR A 208 14.87 2.71 -1.90
C THR A 208 15.41 1.45 -1.24
N MET A 209 15.52 1.50 0.09
CA MET A 209 15.93 0.39 0.94
C MET A 209 14.85 0.12 1.96
N VAL A 210 14.29 -1.08 1.93
CA VAL A 210 13.28 -1.56 2.88
C VAL A 210 13.83 -2.83 3.51
N LEU A 211 14.06 -2.78 4.82
CA LEU A 211 14.63 -3.90 5.58
C LEU A 211 13.53 -4.51 6.47
N PRO A 212 12.92 -5.61 6.02
CA PRO A 212 11.90 -6.29 6.81
C PRO A 212 12.45 -6.77 8.15
N PRO A 213 11.65 -6.75 9.24
CA PRO A 213 12.08 -7.26 10.53
C PRO A 213 12.22 -8.79 10.50
N ARG A 214 13.05 -9.34 11.40
CA ARG A 214 13.33 -10.77 11.48
C ARG A 214 12.48 -11.47 12.56
N GLU A 215 11.25 -11.01 12.75
CA GLU A 215 10.32 -11.59 13.72
C GLU A 215 9.69 -12.87 13.16
N LYS A 216 10.14 -14.02 13.70
CA LYS A 216 9.68 -15.32 13.22
C LYS A 216 8.18 -15.51 13.41
N GLY A 217 7.50 -15.82 12.31
CA GLY A 217 6.06 -16.09 12.28
C GLY A 217 5.17 -14.84 12.40
N ALA A 218 5.76 -13.65 12.38
CA ALA A 218 4.99 -12.40 12.33
C ALA A 218 4.54 -12.09 10.89
N ALA A 219 3.39 -11.43 10.78
CA ALA A 219 2.84 -11.00 9.50
C ALA A 219 3.48 -9.73 8.95
N GLY A 220 4.10 -8.95 9.80
CA GLY A 220 4.74 -7.69 9.51
C GLY A 220 5.33 -7.08 10.77
N GLY A 221 5.88 -5.88 10.66
CA GLY A 221 6.43 -5.17 11.79
C GLY A 221 6.84 -3.75 11.46
N VAL A 222 7.45 -3.08 12.42
CA VAL A 222 7.93 -1.72 12.26
C VAL A 222 9.15 -1.71 11.34
N ILE A 223 9.09 -0.87 10.30
CA ILE A 223 10.22 -0.66 9.39
C ILE A 223 10.55 0.83 9.30
N ARG A 224 11.77 1.11 8.88
CA ARG A 224 12.26 2.46 8.57
C ARG A 224 12.81 2.47 7.15
N PRO A 225 11.96 2.60 6.12
CA PRO A 225 12.43 2.67 4.74
C PRO A 225 13.27 3.93 4.53
N VAL A 226 14.27 3.81 3.66
CA VAL A 226 15.14 4.92 3.26
C VAL A 226 15.02 5.09 1.75
N ALA A 227 14.93 6.32 1.28
CA ALA A 227 14.95 6.66 -0.13
C ALA A 227 16.05 7.71 -0.41
N ILE A 228 16.86 7.45 -1.42
CA ILE A 228 17.94 8.33 -1.86
C ILE A 228 17.71 8.67 -3.33
N GLY A 229 17.51 9.94 -3.61
CA GLY A 229 17.24 10.42 -4.97
C GLY A 229 17.65 11.89 -5.15
N SER A 230 17.57 12.36 -6.37
CA SER A 230 17.82 13.77 -6.71
C SER A 230 16.50 14.44 -7.12
N PRO A 231 16.31 15.73 -6.78
CA PRO A 231 15.17 16.50 -7.23
C PRO A 231 15.04 16.50 -8.75
N ALA A 232 13.81 16.40 -9.25
CA ALA A 232 13.56 16.54 -10.68
C ALA A 232 13.92 17.96 -11.14
N THR A 233 14.65 18.05 -12.24
CA THR A 233 15.00 19.34 -12.85
C THR A 233 13.71 20.07 -13.24
N PRO A 234 13.53 21.36 -12.86
CA PRO A 234 12.38 22.12 -13.33
C PRO A 234 12.33 22.15 -14.86
N ALA A 235 11.16 21.87 -15.44
CA ALA A 235 10.96 22.03 -16.87
C ALA A 235 11.30 23.47 -17.27
N GLY A 236 12.38 23.67 -18.04
CA GLY A 236 12.77 24.98 -18.55
C GLY A 236 14.20 25.45 -18.24
N ARG A 237 15.04 24.68 -17.57
CA ARG A 237 16.50 24.94 -17.55
C ARG A 237 17.22 23.88 -18.41
N LYS A 238 17.29 24.16 -19.70
CA LYS A 238 18.29 23.60 -20.61
C LYS A 238 19.35 24.64 -20.86
#